data_1509b678677b62a710ba6da6e6b8a69f
#
_entry.id   1509b678677b62a710ba6da6e6b8a69f
#
_cell.length_a   1.000
_cell.length_b   1.000
_cell.length_c   1.000
_cell.angle_alpha   90.00
_cell.angle_beta   90.00
_cell.angle_gamma   90.00
#
_symmetry.space_group_name_H-M   'P 1'
#
loop_
_entity.id
_entity.type
_entity.pdbx_description
1 polymer ?
#
loop_
_entity_poly.entity_id
_entity_poly.type
_entity_poly.pdbx_seq_one_letter_code
_entity_poly.pdbx_strand_id
1 'polypeptide(L)' 'MFEYMTAQEAAELWGISVRRVQRLCKENRIEGVLNINRMWLIPKSSKKPVD' A
#
# COMPACT_ATOMS: atom_id res chain seq x y z
N MET A 1 4.62 11.27 -13.95
CA MET A 1 5.37 10.05 -13.68
C MET A 1 4.81 9.42 -12.40
N PHE A 2 4.46 8.18 -12.46
CA PHE A 2 3.87 7.49 -11.30
C PHE A 2 4.96 6.91 -10.43
N GLU A 3 4.93 7.26 -9.17
CA GLU A 3 5.84 6.68 -8.20
C GLU A 3 5.09 5.74 -7.30
N TYR A 4 5.72 4.62 -7.00
CA TYR A 4 5.13 3.59 -6.17
C TYR A 4 6.05 3.27 -4.99
N MET A 5 5.46 2.81 -3.91
CA MET A 5 6.19 2.37 -2.75
C MET A 5 5.79 0.93 -2.41
N THR A 6 6.67 0.24 -1.72
CA THR A 6 6.36 -1.13 -1.29
C THR A 6 5.43 -1.09 -0.08
N ALA A 7 4.85 -2.26 0.24
CA ALA A 7 4.01 -2.37 1.43
C ALA A 7 4.80 -2.00 2.69
N GLN A 8 6.08 -2.36 2.73
CA GLN A 8 6.91 -2.04 3.87
C GLN A 8 7.10 -0.52 4.03
N GLU A 9 7.35 0.16 2.91
CA GLU A 9 7.48 1.61 2.93
C GLU A 9 6.18 2.29 3.35
N ALA A 10 5.06 1.78 2.84
CA ALA A 10 3.75 2.33 3.21
C ALA A 10 3.47 2.12 4.70
N ALA A 11 3.85 0.96 5.24
CA ALA A 11 3.67 0.67 6.64
C ALA A 11 4.43 1.67 7.51
N GLU A 12 5.66 1.98 7.14
CA GLU A 12 6.47 2.94 7.87
C GLU A 12 5.88 4.35 7.76
N LEU A 13 5.46 4.73 6.56
CA LEU A 13 4.89 6.05 6.33
C LEU A 13 3.60 6.26 7.12
N TRP A 14 2.76 5.22 7.18
CA TRP A 14 1.46 5.30 7.83
C TRP A 14 1.47 4.89 9.30
N GLY A 15 2.60 4.36 9.78
CA GLY A 15 2.72 3.95 11.17
C GLY A 15 1.90 2.72 11.53
N ILE A 16 1.76 1.80 10.59
CA ILE A 16 1.02 0.55 10.79
C ILE A 16 1.91 -0.63 10.38
N SER A 17 1.44 -1.84 10.64
CA SER A 17 2.22 -3.02 10.30
C SER A 17 2.15 -3.33 8.81
N VAL A 18 3.18 -4.00 8.30
CA VAL A 18 3.21 -4.45 6.90
C VAL A 18 2.05 -5.38 6.62
N ARG A 19 1.74 -6.27 7.57
CA ARG A 19 0.63 -7.20 7.43
C ARG A 19 -0.69 -6.45 7.24
N ARG A 20 -0.86 -5.36 7.96
CA ARG A 20 -2.07 -4.54 7.83
C ARG A 20 -2.15 -3.88 6.47
N VAL A 21 -1.00 -3.38 5.97
CA VAL A 21 -0.96 -2.80 4.63
C VAL A 21 -1.34 -3.83 3.58
N GLN A 22 -0.80 -5.03 3.70
CA GLN A 22 -1.11 -6.11 2.77
C GLN A 22 -2.60 -6.44 2.78
N ARG A 23 -3.19 -6.46 3.95
CA ARG A 23 -4.63 -6.72 4.07
C ARG A 23 -5.45 -5.62 3.40
N LEU A 24 -5.07 -4.37 3.62
CA LEU A 24 -5.75 -3.24 2.98
C LEU A 24 -5.65 -3.31 1.46
N CYS A 25 -4.50 -3.69 0.95
CA CYS A 25 -4.31 -3.88 -0.49
C CYS A 25 -5.21 -4.99 -1.02
N LYS A 26 -5.27 -6.10 -0.29
CA LYS A 26 -6.06 -7.25 -0.69
C LYS A 26 -7.56 -6.95 -0.69
N GLU A 27 -7.99 -6.07 0.19
CA GLU A 27 -9.40 -5.67 0.31
C GLU A 27 -9.77 -4.50 -0.60
N ASN A 28 -8.85 -4.07 -1.45
CA ASN A 28 -9.05 -2.95 -2.37
C ASN A 28 -9.40 -1.65 -1.66
N ARG A 29 -8.82 -1.43 -0.48
CA ARG A 29 -9.06 -0.21 0.28
C ARG A 29 -8.10 0.91 -0.08
N ILE A 30 -7.11 0.59 -0.90
CA ILE A 30 -6.11 1.56 -1.35
C ILE A 30 -6.25 1.72 -2.86
N GLU A 31 -6.55 2.91 -3.32
CA GLU A 31 -6.70 3.19 -4.73
C GLU A 31 -5.38 3.11 -5.48
N GLY A 32 -5.41 2.54 -6.67
CA GLY A 32 -4.25 2.52 -7.55
C GLY A 32 -3.20 1.51 -7.18
N VAL A 33 -3.47 0.65 -6.22
CA VAL A 33 -2.52 -0.37 -5.81
C VAL A 33 -2.34 -1.40 -6.92
N LEU A 34 -1.09 -1.86 -7.10
CA LEU A 34 -0.76 -2.89 -8.07
C LEU A 34 -0.23 -4.13 -7.36
N ASN A 35 -0.53 -5.28 -7.93
CA ASN A 35 0.02 -6.55 -7.44
C ASN A 35 0.83 -7.17 -8.57
N ILE A 36 2.15 -7.21 -8.39
CA ILE A 36 3.07 -7.76 -9.39
C ILE A 36 3.97 -8.77 -8.69
N ASN A 37 3.95 -10.02 -9.16
CA ASN A 37 4.81 -11.07 -8.61
C ASN A 37 4.70 -11.17 -7.09
N ARG A 38 3.47 -11.14 -6.58
CA ARG A 38 3.19 -11.20 -5.14
C ARG A 38 3.69 -9.98 -4.36
N MET A 39 4.13 -8.95 -5.06
CA MET A 39 4.52 -7.69 -4.43
C MET A 39 3.41 -6.67 -4.58
N TRP A 40 3.11 -6.00 -3.51
CA TRP A 40 2.15 -4.91 -3.54
C TRP A 40 2.88 -3.60 -3.77
N LEU A 41 2.46 -2.88 -4.79
CA LEU A 41 3.00 -1.55 -5.10
C LEU A 41 1.89 -0.53 -4.86
N ILE A 42 2.19 0.46 -4.06
CA ILE A 42 1.21 1.46 -3.64
C ILE A 42 1.66 2.81 -4.16
N PRO A 43 0.77 3.56 -4.84
CA PRO A 43 1.14 4.89 -5.30
C PRO A 43 1.56 5.77 -4.13
N LYS A 44 2.66 6.48 -4.26
CA LYS A 44 3.14 7.36 -3.20
C LYS A 44 2.16 8.50 -2.90
N SER A 45 1.30 8.80 -3.85
CA SER A 45 0.28 9.82 -3.67
C SER A 45 -0.91 9.32 -2.85
N SER A 46 -1.00 8.03 -2.61
CA SER A 46 -2.09 7.46 -1.82
C SER A 46 -1.98 7.87 -0.36
N LYS A 47 -3.12 8.17 0.24
CA LYS A 47 -3.17 8.50 1.65
C LYS A 47 -3.51 7.25 2.45
N LYS A 48 -3.16 7.29 3.75
CA LYS A 48 -3.53 6.22 4.64
C LYS A 48 -5.03 5.98 4.58
N PRO A 49 -5.48 4.77 4.28
CA PRO A 49 -6.91 4.48 4.22
C PRO A 49 -7.54 4.53 5.60
N VAL A 50 -8.79 4.92 5.64
CA VAL A 50 -9.56 4.89 6.87
C VAL A 50 -9.91 3.44 7.16
N ASP A 51 -9.63 3.04 8.36
CA ASP A 51 -9.75 1.65 8.78
C ASP A 51 -11.12 1.41 9.43
#